data_b13a6834477fbb9a8efa3b49970a9d47
#
_entry.id   b13a6834477fbb9a8efa3b49970a9d47
#
_cell.length_a   1.000
_cell.length_b   1.000
_cell.length_c   1.000
_cell.angle_alpha   90.00
_cell.angle_beta   90.00
_cell.angle_gamma   90.00
#
_symmetry.space_group_name_H-M   'P 1'
#
loop_
_entity.id
_entity.type
_entity.pdbx_description
1 polymer ?
#
loop_
_entity_poly.entity_id
_entity_poly.type
_entity_poly.pdbx_seq_one_letter_code
_entity_poly.pdbx_strand_id
1 'polypeptide(L)'
;VETVQKAVAVATPVLTLTKKNTNITDKLAKMKETQGVVKYGEQFTKKDGKKVLKPNITYTTPEGYTYKTDELGRIVSCEGTLQLGDGKRNPYAQKTSGRDDREDDDDGGHLIASIFKGSGDFDNLVPMNGNLNKGEWKKLENDWAKALKAKPPKDVKVNITPIYEGNSQRPARFEMEYQIGKSRPEFKEFKNRPGGK
;
A
#
# COMPACT_ATOMS: atom_id res chain seq x y z
N VAL A 1 4.33 -22.80 57.01
CA VAL A 1 5.59 -22.43 56.35
C VAL A 1 5.83 -23.27 55.10
N GLU A 2 5.50 -24.57 55.08
CA GLU A 2 5.67 -25.44 53.88
C GLU A 2 4.70 -25.08 52.71
N THR A 3 3.52 -24.58 53.01
CA THR A 3 2.53 -24.23 52.00
C THR A 3 2.91 -22.98 51.15
N VAL A 4 3.66 -22.05 51.74
CA VAL A 4 4.09 -20.80 51.04
C VAL A 4 5.25 -21.09 50.09
N GLN A 5 6.15 -21.99 50.44
CA GLN A 5 7.29 -22.36 49.57
C GLN A 5 6.86 -23.15 48.32
N LYS A 6 5.80 -23.96 48.39
CA LYS A 6 5.22 -24.67 47.23
C LYS A 6 4.57 -23.75 46.24
N ALA A 7 3.92 -22.66 46.68
CA ALA A 7 3.28 -21.69 45.80
C ALA A 7 4.30 -20.87 45.00
N VAL A 8 5.44 -20.50 45.58
CA VAL A 8 6.51 -19.74 44.90
C VAL A 8 7.25 -20.61 43.86
N ALA A 9 7.43 -21.89 44.13
CA ALA A 9 8.10 -22.81 43.19
C ALA A 9 7.28 -23.10 41.91
N VAL A 10 5.94 -23.01 41.98
CA VAL A 10 5.04 -23.21 40.81
C VAL A 10 4.94 -21.96 39.94
N ALA A 11 5.05 -20.75 40.49
CA ALA A 11 4.94 -19.51 39.75
C ALA A 11 6.14 -19.24 38.82
N THR A 12 7.35 -19.63 39.22
CA THR A 12 8.59 -19.40 38.48
C THR A 12 8.64 -20.12 37.12
N PRO A 13 8.26 -21.42 36.99
CA PRO A 13 8.24 -22.07 35.68
C PRO A 13 7.22 -21.48 34.68
N VAL A 14 6.07 -21.03 35.17
CA VAL A 14 5.04 -20.43 34.33
C VAL A 14 5.51 -19.09 33.73
N LEU A 15 6.17 -18.24 34.52
CA LEU A 15 6.74 -16.98 34.05
C LEU A 15 7.85 -17.21 33.02
N THR A 16 8.68 -18.23 33.17
CA THR A 16 9.74 -18.55 32.20
C THR A 16 9.19 -19.07 30.88
N LEU A 17 8.13 -19.87 30.89
CA LEU A 17 7.40 -20.34 29.70
C LEU A 17 6.74 -19.21 28.95
N THR A 18 6.11 -18.26 29.64
CA THR A 18 5.46 -17.10 29.03
C THR A 18 6.48 -16.20 28.34
N LYS A 19 7.62 -15.92 28.92
CA LYS A 19 8.72 -15.16 28.33
C LYS A 19 9.31 -15.84 27.08
N LYS A 20 9.48 -17.15 27.10
CA LYS A 20 9.94 -17.92 25.93
C LYS A 20 8.95 -17.86 24.78
N ASN A 21 7.66 -17.98 25.04
CA ASN A 21 6.61 -17.91 24.02
C ASN A 21 6.53 -16.52 23.38
N THR A 22 6.66 -15.44 24.16
CA THR A 22 6.69 -14.06 23.64
C THR A 22 7.87 -13.85 22.69
N ASN A 23 9.06 -14.31 23.05
CA ASN A 23 10.25 -14.20 22.19
C ASN A 23 10.13 -15.00 20.89
N ILE A 24 9.50 -16.16 20.91
CA ILE A 24 9.25 -16.97 19.71
C ILE A 24 8.24 -16.28 18.80
N THR A 25 7.17 -15.70 19.35
CA THR A 25 6.14 -14.96 18.61
C THR A 25 6.75 -13.73 17.94
N ASP A 26 7.60 -12.96 18.65
CA ASP A 26 8.29 -11.80 18.09
C ASP A 26 9.27 -12.18 16.97
N LYS A 27 10.02 -13.27 17.13
CA LYS A 27 10.91 -13.81 16.09
C LYS A 27 10.14 -14.27 14.85
N LEU A 28 9.01 -14.95 15.01
CA LEU A 28 8.15 -15.39 13.93
C LEU A 28 7.52 -14.21 13.20
N ALA A 29 7.09 -13.16 13.93
CA ALA A 29 6.57 -11.94 13.34
C ALA A 29 7.63 -11.22 12.49
N LYS A 30 8.88 -11.08 13.01
CA LYS A 30 10.02 -10.51 12.28
C LYS A 30 10.40 -11.34 11.04
N MET A 31 10.38 -12.68 11.17
CA MET A 31 10.64 -13.57 10.03
C MET A 31 9.56 -13.46 8.95
N LYS A 32 8.29 -13.31 9.31
CA LYS A 32 7.19 -13.06 8.37
C LYS A 32 7.33 -11.72 7.67
N GLU A 33 7.70 -10.66 8.36
CA GLU A 33 7.98 -9.35 7.76
C GLU A 33 9.16 -9.42 6.78
N THR A 34 10.22 -10.15 7.12
CA THR A 34 11.42 -10.31 6.28
C THR A 34 11.18 -11.22 5.07
N GLN A 35 10.35 -12.27 5.20
CA GLN A 35 10.04 -13.21 4.12
C GLN A 35 9.14 -12.62 3.02
N GLY A 36 8.37 -11.58 3.34
CA GLY A 36 7.51 -10.88 2.37
C GLY A 36 8.25 -9.90 1.47
N VAL A 37 9.49 -9.51 1.79
CA VAL A 37 10.24 -8.53 0.99
C VAL A 37 10.83 -9.19 -0.24
N VAL A 38 10.52 -8.62 -1.42
CA VAL A 38 11.07 -9.06 -2.70
C VAL A 38 11.86 -7.92 -3.36
N LYS A 39 12.87 -8.29 -4.13
CA LYS A 39 13.63 -7.34 -4.95
C LYS A 39 12.73 -6.74 -6.03
N TYR A 40 12.84 -5.42 -6.26
CA TYR A 40 12.08 -4.78 -7.33
C TYR A 40 12.42 -5.39 -8.70
N GLY A 41 11.39 -5.77 -9.43
CA GLY A 41 11.46 -6.59 -10.64
C GLY A 41 10.94 -8.02 -10.42
N GLU A 42 10.91 -8.50 -9.19
CA GLU A 42 10.45 -9.85 -8.81
C GLU A 42 9.05 -9.87 -8.17
N GLN A 43 8.33 -8.74 -8.18
CA GLN A 43 7.00 -8.61 -7.58
C GLN A 43 5.89 -9.31 -8.36
N PHE A 44 6.15 -9.68 -9.60
CA PHE A 44 5.14 -10.29 -10.48
C PHE A 44 5.21 -11.81 -10.50
N THR A 45 4.06 -12.43 -10.75
CA THR A 45 3.91 -13.84 -11.06
C THR A 45 2.83 -14.01 -12.15
N LYS A 46 2.47 -15.22 -12.49
CA LYS A 46 1.36 -15.52 -13.38
C LYS A 46 0.29 -16.33 -12.65
N LYS A 47 -0.96 -15.97 -12.89
CA LYS A 47 -2.14 -16.73 -12.49
C LYS A 47 -3.04 -16.89 -13.70
N ASP A 48 -3.37 -18.14 -14.05
CA ASP A 48 -4.15 -18.48 -15.24
C ASP A 48 -3.58 -17.82 -16.53
N GLY A 49 -2.25 -17.87 -16.67
CA GLY A 49 -1.52 -17.28 -17.79
C GLY A 49 -1.42 -15.77 -17.82
N LYS A 50 -1.98 -15.07 -16.82
CA LYS A 50 -2.00 -13.60 -16.73
C LYS A 50 -1.03 -13.10 -15.70
N LYS A 51 -0.34 -11.98 -16.02
CA LYS A 51 0.56 -11.29 -15.11
C LYS A 51 -0.21 -10.70 -13.92
N VAL A 52 0.21 -11.05 -12.72
CA VAL A 52 -0.36 -10.55 -11.46
C VAL A 52 0.73 -10.27 -10.46
N LEU A 53 0.43 -9.49 -9.42
CA LEU A 53 1.32 -9.33 -8.28
C LEU A 53 1.34 -10.59 -7.42
N LYS A 54 2.50 -10.90 -6.85
CA LYS A 54 2.64 -11.96 -5.86
C LYS A 54 1.86 -11.60 -4.59
N PRO A 55 1.23 -12.58 -3.92
CA PRO A 55 0.55 -12.33 -2.65
C PRO A 55 1.54 -12.13 -1.49
N ASN A 56 1.10 -11.40 -0.47
CA ASN A 56 1.82 -11.22 0.80
C ASN A 56 3.27 -10.74 0.65
N ILE A 57 3.52 -9.79 -0.25
CA ILE A 57 4.85 -9.24 -0.49
C ILE A 57 4.93 -7.74 -0.16
N THR A 58 6.16 -7.31 0.06
CA THR A 58 6.56 -5.91 0.10
C THR A 58 7.61 -5.68 -0.98
N TYR A 59 7.43 -4.64 -1.79
CA TYR A 59 8.43 -4.23 -2.77
C TYR A 59 8.61 -2.71 -2.73
N THR A 60 9.83 -2.28 -3.01
CA THR A 60 10.20 -0.86 -3.03
C THR A 60 10.78 -0.51 -4.38
N THR A 61 10.24 0.53 -5.01
CA THR A 61 10.72 1.02 -6.30
C THR A 61 12.07 1.73 -6.16
N PRO A 62 12.82 1.93 -7.27
CA PRO A 62 14.07 2.71 -7.22
C PRO A 62 13.88 4.13 -6.68
N GLU A 63 12.69 4.72 -6.83
CA GLU A 63 12.34 6.04 -6.30
C GLU A 63 12.08 6.03 -4.79
N GLY A 64 11.96 4.86 -4.18
CA GLY A 64 11.71 4.70 -2.74
C GLY A 64 10.25 4.55 -2.38
N TYR A 65 9.35 4.30 -3.32
CA TYR A 65 7.94 4.01 -3.04
C TYR A 65 7.78 2.56 -2.62
N THR A 66 7.21 2.34 -1.44
CA THR A 66 7.03 1.01 -0.86
C THR A 66 5.58 0.59 -0.93
N TYR A 67 5.37 -0.61 -1.47
CA TYR A 67 4.05 -1.22 -1.68
C TYR A 67 3.95 -2.53 -0.91
N LYS A 68 2.74 -2.83 -0.45
CA LYS A 68 2.42 -4.12 0.17
C LYS A 68 1.21 -4.73 -0.52
N THR A 69 1.25 -6.05 -0.69
CA THR A 69 0.12 -6.83 -1.20
C THR A 69 -0.44 -7.74 -0.11
N ASP A 70 -1.74 -8.06 -0.24
CA ASP A 70 -2.42 -9.02 0.63
C ASP A 70 -2.36 -10.46 0.08
N GLU A 71 -3.07 -11.37 0.72
CA GLU A 71 -3.14 -12.80 0.35
C GLU A 71 -3.73 -13.05 -1.05
N LEU A 72 -4.42 -12.07 -1.64
CA LEU A 72 -4.97 -12.13 -2.99
C LEU A 72 -4.13 -11.36 -4.02
N GLY A 73 -2.94 -10.89 -3.63
CA GLY A 73 -2.08 -10.10 -4.51
C GLY A 73 -2.58 -8.68 -4.78
N ARG A 74 -3.52 -8.17 -3.97
CA ARG A 74 -4.04 -6.81 -4.10
C ARG A 74 -3.15 -5.82 -3.37
N ILE A 75 -2.93 -4.64 -3.94
CA ILE A 75 -2.17 -3.58 -3.27
C ILE A 75 -2.99 -3.03 -2.11
N VAL A 76 -2.49 -3.14 -0.89
CA VAL A 76 -3.16 -2.65 0.33
C VAL A 76 -2.43 -1.48 0.99
N SER A 77 -1.23 -1.16 0.54
CA SER A 77 -0.43 -0.03 1.04
C SER A 77 0.52 0.47 -0.04
N CYS A 78 0.61 1.79 -0.13
CA CYS A 78 1.56 2.47 -0.99
C CYS A 78 2.05 3.72 -0.27
N GLU A 79 3.35 3.83 0.00
CA GLU A 79 3.90 4.96 0.76
C GLU A 79 5.24 5.44 0.22
N GLY A 80 5.55 6.69 0.47
CA GLY A 80 6.84 7.29 0.16
C GLY A 80 6.83 8.80 0.13
N THR A 81 8.00 9.37 -0.14
CA THR A 81 8.19 10.80 -0.36
C THR A 81 8.19 11.05 -1.87
N LEU A 82 7.24 11.88 -2.33
CA LEU A 82 7.03 12.10 -3.77
C LEU A 82 8.21 12.85 -4.42
N GLN A 83 8.55 12.44 -5.63
CA GLN A 83 9.58 13.06 -6.47
C GLN A 83 8.94 13.49 -7.81
N LEU A 84 9.25 14.70 -8.29
CA LEU A 84 8.82 15.11 -9.63
C LEU A 84 9.59 14.36 -10.71
N GLY A 85 8.91 13.99 -11.76
CA GLY A 85 9.48 13.34 -12.94
C GLY A 85 8.39 12.66 -13.76
N ASP A 86 8.80 11.90 -14.77
CA ASP A 86 7.88 11.19 -15.65
C ASP A 86 8.03 9.68 -15.46
N GLY A 87 6.92 9.01 -15.16
CA GLY A 87 6.82 7.56 -15.16
C GLY A 87 6.52 6.99 -16.55
N LYS A 88 6.93 5.76 -16.78
CA LYS A 88 6.59 5.04 -18.01
C LYS A 88 5.11 4.63 -17.98
N ARG A 89 4.45 4.67 -19.13
CA ARG A 89 3.07 4.20 -19.30
C ARG A 89 3.04 2.79 -19.90
N ASN A 90 2.06 2.01 -19.48
CA ASN A 90 1.75 0.71 -20.04
C ASN A 90 0.26 0.70 -20.40
N PRO A 91 -0.11 0.94 -21.68
CA PRO A 91 -1.52 1.01 -22.09
C PRO A 91 -2.30 -0.27 -21.82
N TYR A 92 -1.67 -1.43 -21.95
CA TYR A 92 -2.30 -2.72 -21.67
C TYR A 92 -2.68 -2.84 -20.18
N ALA A 93 -1.76 -2.49 -19.29
CA ALA A 93 -2.02 -2.52 -17.85
C ALA A 93 -3.11 -1.51 -17.46
N GLN A 94 -3.14 -0.34 -18.07
CA GLN A 94 -4.18 0.66 -17.84
C GLN A 94 -5.57 0.16 -18.24
N LYS A 95 -5.68 -0.57 -19.35
CA LYS A 95 -6.95 -1.12 -19.82
C LYS A 95 -7.43 -2.34 -19.05
N THR A 96 -6.52 -3.12 -18.48
CA THR A 96 -6.83 -4.42 -17.88
C THR A 96 -6.72 -4.47 -16.37
N SER A 97 -6.30 -3.39 -15.73
CA SER A 97 -6.26 -3.29 -14.26
C SER A 97 -7.62 -3.64 -13.65
N GLY A 98 -7.62 -4.55 -12.66
CA GLY A 98 -8.82 -5.09 -12.03
C GLY A 98 -9.50 -6.23 -12.79
N ARG A 99 -9.11 -6.46 -14.04
CA ARG A 99 -9.61 -7.53 -14.91
C ARG A 99 -11.13 -7.66 -14.86
N ASP A 100 -11.68 -8.80 -14.42
CA ASP A 100 -13.12 -9.05 -14.41
C ASP A 100 -13.89 -8.23 -13.37
N ASP A 101 -13.21 -7.70 -12.36
CA ASP A 101 -13.81 -6.86 -11.32
C ASP A 101 -13.86 -5.37 -11.71
N ARG A 102 -13.23 -5.01 -12.83
CA ARG A 102 -13.24 -3.66 -13.37
C ARG A 102 -14.64 -3.27 -13.85
N GLU A 103 -15.07 -2.07 -13.51
CA GLU A 103 -16.29 -1.48 -14.04
C GLU A 103 -16.05 -0.74 -15.36
N ASP A 104 -17.11 -0.57 -16.16
CA ASP A 104 -17.02 0.01 -17.52
C ASP A 104 -16.48 1.45 -17.54
N ASP A 105 -16.77 2.23 -16.49
CA ASP A 105 -16.32 3.61 -16.33
C ASP A 105 -15.02 3.75 -15.52
N ASP A 106 -14.35 2.64 -15.23
CA ASP A 106 -13.06 2.68 -14.55
C ASP A 106 -11.92 3.00 -15.51
N ASP A 107 -10.96 3.78 -15.00
CA ASP A 107 -9.63 3.92 -15.56
C ASP A 107 -8.67 2.93 -14.87
N GLY A 108 -7.54 2.64 -15.48
CA GLY A 108 -6.38 2.14 -14.77
C GLY A 108 -5.74 3.29 -14.00
N GLY A 109 -6.17 3.47 -12.75
CA GLY A 109 -5.75 4.59 -11.92
C GLY A 109 -4.40 4.34 -11.26
N HIS A 110 -3.51 5.33 -11.36
CA HIS A 110 -2.23 5.29 -10.64
C HIS A 110 -2.44 5.61 -9.16
N LEU A 111 -1.87 4.80 -8.26
CA LEU A 111 -1.76 5.18 -6.85
C LEU A 111 -0.76 6.33 -6.69
N ILE A 112 0.43 6.18 -7.23
CA ILE A 112 1.42 7.26 -7.40
C ILE A 112 1.39 7.69 -8.87
N ALA A 113 1.06 8.95 -9.13
CA ALA A 113 0.95 9.48 -10.49
C ALA A 113 2.26 9.39 -11.28
N SER A 114 2.15 9.33 -12.61
CA SER A 114 3.33 9.31 -13.48
C SER A 114 4.18 10.58 -13.35
N ILE A 115 3.58 11.74 -13.03
CA ILE A 115 4.31 12.98 -12.76
C ILE A 115 5.18 12.93 -11.50
N PHE A 116 4.99 11.92 -10.65
CA PHE A 116 5.83 11.61 -9.50
C PHE A 116 6.68 10.35 -9.74
N LYS A 117 6.94 10.00 -10.99
CA LYS A 117 7.66 8.77 -11.41
C LYS A 117 6.96 7.48 -10.99
N GLY A 118 5.66 7.50 -10.78
CA GLY A 118 4.87 6.30 -10.50
C GLY A 118 4.89 5.32 -11.67
N SER A 119 5.00 4.03 -11.37
CA SER A 119 4.97 2.96 -12.38
C SER A 119 3.65 2.97 -13.15
N GLY A 120 3.71 2.70 -14.45
CA GLY A 120 2.53 2.50 -15.29
C GLY A 120 2.07 1.05 -15.40
N ASP A 121 2.61 0.14 -14.60
CA ASP A 121 2.30 -1.28 -14.62
C ASP A 121 1.36 -1.67 -13.46
N PHE A 122 0.97 -2.94 -13.38
CA PHE A 122 0.08 -3.49 -12.35
C PHE A 122 0.59 -3.30 -10.92
N ASP A 123 1.87 -3.03 -10.73
CA ASP A 123 2.46 -2.76 -9.43
C ASP A 123 2.11 -1.37 -8.85
N ASN A 124 1.37 -0.54 -9.59
CA ASN A 124 0.94 0.80 -9.17
C ASN A 124 -0.46 1.17 -9.68
N LEU A 125 -1.11 0.30 -10.44
CA LEU A 125 -2.42 0.56 -11.03
C LEU A 125 -3.52 -0.22 -10.32
N VAL A 126 -4.65 0.42 -10.12
CA VAL A 126 -5.89 -0.18 -9.66
C VAL A 126 -7.06 0.30 -10.51
N PRO A 127 -8.15 -0.49 -10.65
CA PRO A 127 -9.36 0.00 -11.29
C PRO A 127 -9.97 1.12 -10.45
N MET A 128 -10.02 2.31 -11.00
CA MET A 128 -10.49 3.53 -10.35
C MET A 128 -11.53 4.22 -11.21
N ASN A 129 -12.65 4.60 -10.61
CA ASN A 129 -13.68 5.35 -11.32
C ASN A 129 -13.05 6.54 -12.07
N GLY A 130 -13.35 6.65 -13.35
CA GLY A 130 -12.73 7.66 -14.23
C GLY A 130 -13.02 9.09 -13.82
N ASN A 131 -14.22 9.37 -13.31
CA ASN A 131 -14.57 10.70 -12.80
C ASN A 131 -13.75 11.04 -11.55
N LEU A 132 -13.60 10.11 -10.62
CA LEU A 132 -12.73 10.26 -9.45
C LEU A 132 -11.28 10.50 -9.87
N ASN A 133 -10.76 9.65 -10.78
CA ASN A 133 -9.37 9.70 -11.22
C ASN A 133 -9.00 11.04 -11.88
N LYS A 134 -9.87 11.55 -12.70
CA LYS A 134 -9.67 12.84 -13.42
C LYS A 134 -10.15 14.06 -12.63
N GLY A 135 -10.94 13.87 -11.58
CA GLY A 135 -11.52 14.91 -10.74
C GLY A 135 -10.83 15.09 -9.41
N GLU A 136 -11.46 14.65 -8.33
CA GLU A 136 -10.97 14.89 -6.95
C GLU A 136 -9.59 14.30 -6.67
N TRP A 137 -9.30 13.12 -7.22
CA TRP A 137 -7.96 12.52 -7.14
C TRP A 137 -6.91 13.40 -7.81
N LYS A 138 -7.20 13.86 -9.02
CA LYS A 138 -6.30 14.74 -9.79
C LYS A 138 -6.07 16.08 -9.12
N LYS A 139 -7.08 16.66 -8.49
CA LYS A 139 -6.93 17.89 -7.70
C LYS A 139 -5.91 17.73 -6.59
N LEU A 140 -5.99 16.62 -5.85
CA LEU A 140 -5.06 16.32 -4.77
C LEU A 140 -3.63 16.14 -5.29
N GLU A 141 -3.46 15.41 -6.39
CA GLU A 141 -2.16 15.28 -7.06
C GLU A 141 -1.59 16.64 -7.50
N ASN A 142 -2.44 17.54 -8.02
CA ASN A 142 -2.03 18.90 -8.40
C ASN A 142 -1.55 19.70 -7.18
N ASP A 143 -2.21 19.58 -6.04
CA ASP A 143 -1.78 20.23 -4.79
C ASP A 143 -0.40 19.72 -4.36
N TRP A 144 -0.15 18.42 -4.44
CA TRP A 144 1.15 17.84 -4.14
C TRP A 144 2.23 18.31 -5.12
N ALA A 145 1.92 18.35 -6.42
CA ALA A 145 2.85 18.86 -7.43
C ALA A 145 3.21 20.33 -7.19
N LYS A 146 2.23 21.16 -6.84
CA LYS A 146 2.43 22.57 -6.50
C LYS A 146 3.38 22.74 -5.30
N ALA A 147 3.22 21.91 -4.27
CA ALA A 147 4.11 21.93 -3.09
C ALA A 147 5.55 21.56 -3.46
N LEU A 148 5.73 20.52 -4.29
CA LEU A 148 7.05 20.09 -4.77
C LEU A 148 7.73 21.16 -5.65
N LYS A 149 6.96 21.93 -6.40
CA LYS A 149 7.45 23.01 -7.29
C LYS A 149 7.61 24.36 -6.57
N ALA A 150 7.19 24.49 -5.31
CA ALA A 150 7.30 25.73 -4.55
C ALA A 150 8.78 26.14 -4.38
N LYS A 151 9.00 27.42 -4.08
CA LYS A 151 10.35 27.97 -3.83
C LYS A 151 10.42 28.56 -2.42
N PRO A 152 11.09 27.92 -1.46
CA PRO A 152 11.76 26.62 -1.59
C PRO A 152 10.76 25.45 -1.73
N PRO A 153 11.18 24.31 -2.32
CA PRO A 153 10.30 23.13 -2.45
C PRO A 153 9.92 22.58 -1.08
N LYS A 154 8.70 22.07 -1.00
CA LYS A 154 8.21 21.36 0.19
C LYS A 154 8.15 19.87 -0.10
N ASP A 155 8.62 19.06 0.82
CA ASP A 155 8.47 17.61 0.73
C ASP A 155 6.99 17.21 0.86
N VAL A 156 6.59 16.19 0.13
CA VAL A 156 5.25 15.59 0.23
C VAL A 156 5.41 14.11 0.53
N LYS A 157 4.99 13.70 1.71
CA LYS A 157 4.94 12.30 2.14
C LYS A 157 3.51 11.80 2.02
N VAL A 158 3.34 10.64 1.41
CA VAL A 158 2.01 10.05 1.22
C VAL A 158 1.97 8.61 1.72
N ASN A 159 0.80 8.21 2.23
CA ASN A 159 0.45 6.83 2.53
C ASN A 159 -0.96 6.60 1.99
N ILE A 160 -1.08 5.75 0.98
CA ILE A 160 -2.32 5.47 0.28
C ILE A 160 -2.71 4.02 0.57
N THR A 161 -3.92 3.84 1.09
CA THR A 161 -4.46 2.54 1.47
C THR A 161 -5.72 2.24 0.67
N PRO A 162 -5.62 1.46 -0.42
CA PRO A 162 -6.79 0.92 -1.09
C PRO A 162 -7.51 -0.07 -0.17
N ILE A 163 -8.84 0.02 -0.10
CA ILE A 163 -9.67 -0.85 0.74
C ILE A 163 -10.64 -1.59 -0.14
N TYR A 164 -10.68 -2.91 0.02
CA TYR A 164 -11.45 -3.82 -0.81
C TYR A 164 -12.61 -4.42 -0.03
N GLU A 165 -13.65 -4.85 -0.75
CA GLU A 165 -14.75 -5.65 -0.22
C GLU A 165 -14.64 -7.08 -0.75
N GLY A 166 -14.74 -8.05 0.17
CA GLY A 166 -14.64 -9.47 -0.20
C GLY A 166 -13.35 -9.78 -0.97
N ASN A 167 -13.47 -10.55 -2.03
CA ASN A 167 -12.36 -10.99 -2.88
C ASN A 167 -12.17 -10.12 -4.14
N SER A 168 -12.85 -8.97 -4.23
CA SER A 168 -12.77 -8.09 -5.39
C SER A 168 -11.37 -7.54 -5.59
N GLN A 169 -10.91 -7.50 -6.83
CA GLN A 169 -9.67 -6.83 -7.22
C GLN A 169 -9.86 -5.30 -7.40
N ARG A 170 -11.10 -4.82 -7.28
CA ARG A 170 -11.44 -3.41 -7.38
C ARG A 170 -11.55 -2.81 -5.98
N PRO A 171 -10.76 -1.77 -5.63
CA PRO A 171 -10.94 -1.07 -4.38
C PRO A 171 -12.35 -0.47 -4.26
N ALA A 172 -12.98 -0.63 -3.10
CA ALA A 172 -14.25 0.02 -2.78
C ALA A 172 -14.06 1.49 -2.41
N ARG A 173 -12.94 1.79 -1.76
CA ARG A 173 -12.55 3.14 -1.36
C ARG A 173 -11.04 3.25 -1.16
N PHE A 174 -10.57 4.48 -1.00
CA PHE A 174 -9.18 4.80 -0.73
C PHE A 174 -9.09 5.68 0.51
N GLU A 175 -8.22 5.32 1.42
CA GLU A 175 -7.82 6.16 2.54
C GLU A 175 -6.42 6.70 2.28
N MET A 176 -6.23 7.99 2.49
CA MET A 176 -4.95 8.64 2.31
C MET A 176 -4.56 9.44 3.53
N GLU A 177 -3.32 9.30 3.92
CA GLU A 177 -2.66 10.20 4.84
C GLU A 177 -1.51 10.87 4.09
N TYR A 178 -1.38 12.18 4.17
CA TYR A 178 -0.27 12.90 3.56
C TYR A 178 0.18 14.09 4.39
N GLN A 179 1.42 14.47 4.22
CA GLN A 179 2.03 15.59 4.90
C GLN A 179 2.80 16.45 3.90
N ILE A 180 2.51 17.74 3.87
CA ILE A 180 3.21 18.73 3.05
C ILE A 180 4.16 19.53 3.94
N GLY A 181 5.46 19.39 3.71
CA GLY A 181 6.50 20.07 4.49
C GLY A 181 6.39 19.74 5.97
N LYS A 182 6.35 20.77 6.79
CA LYS A 182 6.20 20.67 8.25
C LYS A 182 4.77 20.85 8.75
N SER A 183 3.80 20.91 7.83
CA SER A 183 2.38 21.02 8.15
C SER A 183 1.88 19.77 8.86
N ARG A 184 0.72 19.84 9.49
CA ARG A 184 0.07 18.67 10.10
C ARG A 184 -0.26 17.64 9.01
N PRO A 185 -0.17 16.34 9.32
CA PRO A 185 -0.71 15.31 8.43
C PRO A 185 -2.19 15.54 8.16
N GLU A 186 -2.59 15.33 6.92
CA GLU A 186 -3.98 15.41 6.47
C GLU A 186 -4.48 14.03 6.07
N PHE A 187 -5.79 13.82 6.28
CA PHE A 187 -6.48 12.59 5.92
C PHE A 187 -7.53 12.89 4.87
N LYS A 188 -7.61 12.03 3.86
CA LYS A 188 -8.65 12.03 2.84
C LYS A 188 -9.21 10.62 2.68
N GLU A 189 -10.51 10.53 2.43
CA GLU A 189 -11.16 9.31 1.99
C GLU A 189 -11.89 9.59 0.68
N PHE A 190 -11.70 8.71 -0.29
CA PHE A 190 -12.46 8.72 -1.52
C PHE A 190 -13.16 7.37 -1.71
N LYS A 191 -14.47 7.37 -1.84
CA LYS A 191 -15.19 6.20 -2.36
C LYS A 191 -14.89 6.05 -3.84
N ASN A 192 -14.72 4.82 -4.30
CA ASN A 192 -14.37 4.53 -5.69
C ASN A 192 -15.60 4.62 -6.60
N ARG A 193 -16.12 5.85 -6.74
CA ARG A 193 -17.30 6.21 -7.51
C ARG A 193 -17.22 7.67 -7.96
N PRO A 194 -18.10 8.14 -8.86
CA PRO A 194 -18.09 9.52 -9.30
C PRO A 194 -18.10 10.51 -8.13
N GLY A 195 -17.19 11.48 -8.16
CA GLY A 195 -17.01 12.51 -7.13
C GLY A 195 -16.31 12.04 -5.86
N GLY A 196 -16.13 10.74 -5.65
CA GLY A 196 -15.39 10.21 -4.49
C GLY A 196 -16.08 10.30 -3.13
N LYS A 197 -17.34 10.67 -3.07
CA LYS A 197 -18.09 10.90 -1.82
C LYS A 197 -19.03 9.76 -1.48
#